data_8de192e7eec334d45495777a5efd5afd
#
_entry.id   8de192e7eec334d45495777a5efd5afd
#
_cell.length_a   1.000
_cell.length_b   1.000
_cell.length_c   1.000
_cell.angle_alpha   90.00
_cell.angle_beta   90.00
_cell.angle_gamma   90.00
#
_symmetry.space_group_name_H-M   'P 1'
#
loop_
_entity.id
_entity.type
_entity.pdbx_description
1 polymer ?
#
loop_
_entity_poly.entity_id
_entity_poly.type
_entity_poly.pdbx_seq_one_letter_code
_entity_poly.pdbx_strand_id
1 'polypeptide(L)'
;MRSEKNTIYKSIKAAKKSGLALFLFICLTFIFNPLNSRADRSVKVLKPTTDSIINLGSPDIKLLQQAILVSINNFRIENNVDALVWSDTLYKSAAFHLSSMNTRKFFDHCDPDDKAYPDLLKRVRSCSGQYSCLSENLIQYFPFKFKGKIIEYSIKKAKTKYQYLDPVTLKPLQVLTYGQLADQIVKQWAASPPHKINMLNAKNYRVGIAVNFPKYFTEPNISPVTVVSNFGSCN
;
A
#
# COMPACT_ATOMS: atom_id res chain seq x y z
N MET A 1 -17.18 14.11 45.67
CA MET A 1 -16.11 13.33 44.99
C MET A 1 -16.19 13.62 43.49
N ARG A 2 -15.32 14.53 43.00
CA ARG A 2 -15.18 14.82 41.55
C ARG A 2 -14.21 13.81 40.97
N SER A 3 -14.70 12.96 40.06
CA SER A 3 -13.90 12.06 39.25
C SER A 3 -13.10 12.90 38.26
N GLU A 4 -11.83 13.10 38.49
CA GLU A 4 -10.89 13.68 37.51
C GLU A 4 -10.80 12.75 36.31
N LYS A 5 -11.39 13.16 35.20
CA LYS A 5 -11.20 12.52 33.90
C LYS A 5 -9.81 12.96 33.43
N ASN A 6 -8.79 12.14 33.65
CA ASN A 6 -7.47 12.35 33.07
C ASN A 6 -7.56 12.26 31.54
N THR A 7 -7.79 13.40 30.89
CA THR A 7 -7.74 13.53 29.45
C THR A 7 -6.34 14.03 29.09
N ILE A 8 -5.50 13.12 28.57
CA ILE A 8 -4.18 13.49 28.07
C ILE A 8 -4.33 13.80 26.59
N TYR A 9 -4.10 15.07 26.22
CA TYR A 9 -3.99 15.51 24.84
C TYR A 9 -2.50 15.58 24.47
N LYS A 10 -2.08 14.79 23.48
CA LYS A 10 -0.74 14.86 22.92
C LYS A 10 -0.86 15.08 21.41
N SER A 11 -0.28 16.18 20.93
CA SER A 11 -0.16 16.44 19.49
C SER A 11 1.13 15.78 18.97
N ILE A 12 1.05 14.95 17.97
CA ILE A 12 2.19 14.25 17.36
C ILE A 12 2.30 14.69 15.91
N LYS A 13 3.48 15.23 15.54
CA LYS A 13 3.83 15.60 14.16
C LYS A 13 4.82 14.62 13.60
N ALA A 14 4.46 13.95 12.50
CA ALA A 14 5.37 13.12 11.74
C ALA A 14 5.75 13.84 10.43
N ALA A 15 7.01 14.18 10.25
CA ALA A 15 7.52 14.84 9.06
C ALA A 15 7.92 13.81 7.99
N LYS A 16 7.39 13.99 6.78
CA LYS A 16 7.78 13.20 5.61
C LYS A 16 9.04 13.84 4.98
N LYS A 17 10.18 13.15 5.02
CA LYS A 17 11.38 13.58 4.28
C LYS A 17 11.14 13.37 2.78
N SER A 18 10.97 14.46 2.03
CA SER A 18 10.96 14.46 0.58
C SER A 18 12.35 14.86 0.07
N GLY A 19 13.08 13.91 -0.48
CA GLY A 19 14.29 14.16 -1.25
C GLY A 19 13.93 14.54 -2.69
N LEU A 20 14.14 15.80 -3.08
CA LEU A 20 13.97 16.28 -4.44
C LEU A 20 15.32 16.15 -5.15
N ALA A 21 15.48 15.17 -6.05
CA ALA A 21 16.59 15.09 -6.99
C ALA A 21 16.11 15.56 -8.36
N LEU A 22 16.69 16.66 -8.84
CA LEU A 22 16.44 17.26 -10.15
C LEU A 22 17.30 16.55 -11.20
N PHE A 23 16.69 15.80 -12.14
CA PHE A 23 17.37 15.27 -13.33
C PHE A 23 16.84 15.95 -14.59
N LEU A 24 17.78 16.61 -15.32
CA LEU A 24 17.57 17.14 -16.67
C LEU A 24 17.44 15.98 -17.66
N PHE A 25 16.38 15.94 -18.45
CA PHE A 25 16.22 15.02 -19.58
C PHE A 25 16.31 15.76 -20.91
N ILE A 26 17.27 15.32 -21.73
CA ILE A 26 17.42 15.73 -23.13
C ILE A 26 16.44 14.94 -23.97
N CYS A 27 15.58 15.67 -24.69
CA CYS A 27 14.56 15.12 -25.59
C CYS A 27 15.19 14.70 -26.93
N LEU A 28 15.22 13.40 -27.24
CA LEU A 28 15.39 12.90 -28.62
C LEU A 28 14.02 12.53 -29.18
N THR A 29 13.57 13.29 -30.19
CA THR A 29 12.31 13.02 -30.91
C THR A 29 12.52 11.90 -31.93
N PHE A 30 11.95 10.72 -31.66
CA PHE A 30 11.72 9.69 -32.68
C PHE A 30 10.30 9.79 -33.20
N ILE A 31 10.18 10.08 -34.52
CA ILE A 31 8.90 10.03 -35.23
C ILE A 31 8.57 8.55 -35.48
N PHE A 32 7.61 8.01 -34.76
CA PHE A 32 7.07 6.68 -35.03
C PHE A 32 5.70 6.81 -35.70
N ASN A 33 5.59 6.22 -36.89
CA ASN A 33 4.34 6.09 -37.64
C ASN A 33 3.45 4.98 -37.03
N PRO A 34 2.25 5.24 -36.52
CA PRO A 34 1.40 4.18 -35.98
C PRO A 34 0.42 3.71 -37.05
N LEU A 35 0.81 2.73 -37.87
CA LEU A 35 -0.16 1.86 -38.50
C LEU A 35 -0.35 0.61 -37.66
N ASN A 36 -1.26 0.68 -36.70
CA ASN A 36 -1.91 -0.50 -36.14
C ASN A 36 -3.29 -0.08 -35.62
N SER A 37 -4.31 -0.51 -36.35
CA SER A 37 -5.71 -0.47 -35.94
C SER A 37 -5.88 -1.24 -34.63
N ARG A 38 -5.75 -0.53 -33.50
CA ARG A 38 -6.23 -1.05 -32.23
C ARG A 38 -7.76 -1.03 -32.27
N ALA A 39 -8.37 -2.22 -32.34
CA ALA A 39 -9.77 -2.39 -32.03
C ALA A 39 -10.10 -1.58 -30.77
N ASP A 40 -11.19 -0.86 -30.82
CA ASP A 40 -11.77 -0.10 -29.72
C ASP A 40 -11.98 -1.04 -28.52
N ARG A 41 -10.94 -1.18 -27.69
CA ARG A 41 -11.07 -1.81 -26.38
C ARG A 41 -11.70 -0.76 -25.48
N SER A 42 -13.02 -0.79 -25.38
CA SER A 42 -13.70 -0.05 -24.33
C SER A 42 -13.03 -0.40 -23.00
N VAL A 43 -12.23 0.53 -22.50
CA VAL A 43 -11.47 0.36 -21.24
C VAL A 43 -12.48 0.24 -20.11
N LYS A 44 -12.79 -0.99 -19.72
CA LYS A 44 -13.68 -1.27 -18.59
C LYS A 44 -12.89 -1.05 -17.30
N VAL A 45 -12.95 0.18 -16.80
CA VAL A 45 -12.43 0.49 -15.47
C VAL A 45 -13.17 -0.39 -14.45
N LEU A 46 -12.42 -1.21 -13.75
CA LEU A 46 -12.96 -2.05 -12.67
C LEU A 46 -13.33 -1.14 -11.50
N LYS A 47 -14.56 -1.23 -11.01
CA LYS A 47 -14.96 -0.50 -9.80
C LYS A 47 -14.50 -1.29 -8.59
N PRO A 48 -13.85 -0.65 -7.61
CA PRO A 48 -13.58 -1.30 -6.33
C PRO A 48 -14.94 -1.67 -5.70
N THR A 49 -15.05 -2.90 -5.26
CA THR A 49 -16.32 -3.49 -4.78
C THR A 49 -16.74 -2.97 -3.41
N THR A 50 -16.03 -1.98 -2.79
CA THR A 50 -16.30 -1.67 -1.40
C THR A 50 -16.21 -0.21 -1.02
N ASP A 51 -17.37 0.41 -0.94
CA ASP A 51 -17.59 1.66 -0.21
C ASP A 51 -17.74 1.42 1.32
N SER A 52 -17.54 0.18 1.79
CA SER A 52 -17.66 -0.13 3.21
C SER A 52 -16.48 0.46 4.01
N ILE A 53 -16.81 1.13 5.12
CA ILE A 53 -15.83 1.68 6.05
C ILE A 53 -15.05 0.53 6.69
N ILE A 54 -13.73 0.69 6.81
CA ILE A 54 -12.87 -0.32 7.43
C ILE A 54 -13.21 -0.47 8.91
N ASN A 55 -13.57 -1.67 9.32
CA ASN A 55 -13.68 -2.00 10.74
C ASN A 55 -12.28 -2.25 11.32
N LEU A 56 -11.69 -1.25 11.96
CA LEU A 56 -10.32 -1.34 12.51
C LEU A 56 -10.18 -2.34 13.66
N GLY A 57 -11.29 -2.78 14.28
CA GLY A 57 -11.27 -3.83 15.31
C GLY A 57 -11.24 -5.25 14.74
N SER A 58 -11.72 -5.42 13.50
CA SER A 58 -11.75 -6.70 12.77
C SER A 58 -11.74 -6.41 11.26
N PRO A 59 -10.58 -5.99 10.69
CA PRO A 59 -10.50 -5.63 9.29
C PRO A 59 -10.58 -6.86 8.39
N ASP A 60 -11.31 -6.73 7.28
CA ASP A 60 -11.33 -7.75 6.22
C ASP A 60 -10.09 -7.59 5.32
N ILE A 61 -9.09 -8.42 5.59
CA ILE A 61 -7.82 -8.41 4.87
C ILE A 61 -8.01 -8.77 3.39
N LYS A 62 -8.84 -9.79 3.10
CA LYS A 62 -9.09 -10.21 1.72
C LYS A 62 -9.75 -9.12 0.90
N LEU A 63 -10.67 -8.39 1.51
CA LEU A 63 -11.36 -7.29 0.87
C LEU A 63 -10.40 -6.16 0.51
N LEU A 64 -9.44 -5.80 1.40
CA LEU A 64 -8.43 -4.81 1.07
C LEU A 64 -7.47 -5.30 -0.03
N GLN A 65 -7.05 -6.57 0.01
CA GLN A 65 -6.22 -7.16 -1.05
C GLN A 65 -6.92 -7.06 -2.42
N GLN A 66 -8.20 -7.39 -2.48
CA GLN A 66 -9.01 -7.26 -3.71
C GLN A 66 -9.14 -5.81 -4.16
N ALA A 67 -9.41 -4.89 -3.24
CA ALA A 67 -9.52 -3.46 -3.55
C ALA A 67 -8.19 -2.91 -4.12
N ILE A 68 -7.04 -3.30 -3.53
CA ILE A 68 -5.72 -2.89 -4.04
C ILE A 68 -5.46 -3.48 -5.43
N LEU A 69 -5.78 -4.76 -5.66
CA LEU A 69 -5.65 -5.38 -7.00
C LEU A 69 -6.49 -4.64 -8.04
N VAL A 70 -7.74 -4.31 -7.73
CA VAL A 70 -8.64 -3.55 -8.60
C VAL A 70 -8.06 -2.17 -8.88
N SER A 71 -7.59 -1.45 -7.87
CA SER A 71 -7.01 -0.11 -8.01
C SER A 71 -5.72 -0.14 -8.85
N ILE A 72 -4.82 -1.13 -8.65
CA ILE A 72 -3.64 -1.33 -9.51
C ILE A 72 -4.06 -1.59 -10.96
N ASN A 73 -5.05 -2.46 -11.19
CA ASN A 73 -5.51 -2.82 -12.52
C ASN A 73 -6.17 -1.65 -13.24
N ASN A 74 -6.96 -0.83 -12.54
CA ASN A 74 -7.49 0.42 -13.09
C ASN A 74 -6.35 1.34 -13.53
N PHE A 75 -5.34 1.55 -12.67
CA PHE A 75 -4.17 2.37 -13.01
C PHE A 75 -3.40 1.82 -14.21
N ARG A 76 -3.25 0.49 -14.34
CA ARG A 76 -2.62 -0.14 -15.51
C ARG A 76 -3.43 0.09 -16.78
N ILE A 77 -4.75 -0.15 -16.74
CA ILE A 77 -5.65 0.03 -17.88
C ILE A 77 -5.65 1.48 -18.36
N GLU A 78 -5.71 2.44 -17.45
CA GLU A 78 -5.62 3.88 -17.73
C GLU A 78 -4.29 4.26 -18.41
N ASN A 79 -3.24 3.48 -18.18
CA ASN A 79 -1.92 3.66 -18.81
C ASN A 79 -1.67 2.68 -19.99
N ASN A 80 -2.70 2.05 -20.54
CA ASN A 80 -2.65 1.11 -21.67
C ASN A 80 -1.79 -0.14 -21.42
N VAL A 81 -1.76 -0.63 -20.19
CA VAL A 81 -1.08 -1.86 -19.78
C VAL A 81 -2.14 -2.88 -19.33
N ASP A 82 -1.98 -4.15 -19.72
CA ASP A 82 -2.93 -5.21 -19.40
C ASP A 82 -3.05 -5.44 -17.88
N ALA A 83 -4.24 -5.84 -17.43
CA ALA A 83 -4.52 -6.13 -16.03
C ALA A 83 -3.70 -7.32 -15.50
N LEU A 84 -3.33 -7.26 -14.23
CA LEU A 84 -2.66 -8.34 -13.50
C LEU A 84 -3.66 -9.37 -13.00
N VAL A 85 -3.21 -10.62 -12.95
CA VAL A 85 -3.95 -11.73 -12.35
C VAL A 85 -3.31 -12.09 -10.99
N TRP A 86 -4.13 -12.47 -10.03
CA TRP A 86 -3.67 -12.92 -8.72
C TRP A 86 -2.76 -14.15 -8.80
N SER A 87 -1.75 -14.20 -7.94
CA SER A 87 -0.84 -15.35 -7.79
C SER A 87 -0.64 -15.70 -6.32
N ASP A 88 -1.04 -16.90 -5.93
CA ASP A 88 -0.83 -17.39 -4.56
C ASP A 88 0.65 -17.55 -4.21
N THR A 89 1.50 -17.87 -5.18
CA THR A 89 2.95 -17.96 -4.96
C THR A 89 3.55 -16.59 -4.62
N LEU A 90 3.22 -15.56 -5.39
CA LEU A 90 3.67 -14.19 -5.11
C LEU A 90 3.07 -13.66 -3.81
N TYR A 91 1.81 -14.03 -3.50
CA TYR A 91 1.20 -13.71 -2.21
C TYR A 91 1.93 -14.37 -1.04
N LYS A 92 2.26 -15.67 -1.13
CA LYS A 92 3.02 -16.38 -0.07
C LYS A 92 4.38 -15.71 0.18
N SER A 93 5.10 -15.34 -0.88
CA SER A 93 6.36 -14.60 -0.77
C SER A 93 6.18 -13.22 -0.13
N ALA A 94 5.15 -12.46 -0.52
CA ALA A 94 4.82 -11.17 0.08
C ALA A 94 4.43 -11.31 1.55
N ALA A 95 3.62 -12.31 1.90
CA ALA A 95 3.19 -12.57 3.27
C ALA A 95 4.36 -13.00 4.18
N PHE A 96 5.29 -13.82 3.66
CA PHE A 96 6.51 -14.18 4.36
C PHE A 96 7.34 -12.93 4.71
N HIS A 97 7.60 -12.07 3.72
CA HIS A 97 8.36 -10.84 3.94
C HIS A 97 7.68 -9.89 4.92
N LEU A 98 6.38 -9.70 4.77
CA LEU A 98 5.57 -8.89 5.67
C LEU A 98 5.63 -9.41 7.13
N SER A 99 5.60 -10.73 7.32
CA SER A 99 5.77 -11.36 8.63
C SER A 99 7.15 -11.09 9.22
N SER A 100 8.20 -11.21 8.41
CA SER A 100 9.58 -10.90 8.80
C SER A 100 9.72 -9.45 9.24
N MET A 101 9.23 -8.50 8.44
CA MET A 101 9.22 -7.06 8.79
C MET A 101 8.50 -6.78 10.11
N ASN A 102 7.35 -7.41 10.33
CA ASN A 102 6.58 -7.24 11.56
C ASN A 102 7.29 -7.81 12.79
N THR A 103 7.93 -8.98 12.65
CA THR A 103 8.59 -9.68 13.76
C THR A 103 9.91 -9.02 14.13
N ARG A 104 10.73 -8.66 13.13
CA ARG A 104 12.07 -8.08 13.31
C ARG A 104 12.08 -6.56 13.33
N LYS A 105 10.91 -5.91 13.14
CA LYS A 105 10.74 -4.45 13.26
C LYS A 105 11.58 -3.64 12.27
N PHE A 106 11.68 -4.08 11.04
CA PHE A 106 12.30 -3.33 9.94
C PHE A 106 11.27 -3.03 8.83
N PHE A 107 11.64 -2.16 7.90
CA PHE A 107 10.85 -1.83 6.71
C PHE A 107 11.80 -1.59 5.54
N ASP A 108 12.10 -2.65 4.81
CA ASP A 108 13.03 -2.65 3.69
C ASP A 108 12.67 -3.78 2.72
N HIS A 109 13.17 -3.72 1.47
CA HIS A 109 13.03 -4.78 0.47
C HIS A 109 13.85 -6.02 0.79
N CYS A 110 14.95 -5.84 1.50
CA CYS A 110 15.83 -6.92 1.94
C CYS A 110 15.67 -7.14 3.44
N ASP A 111 15.76 -8.42 3.86
CA ASP A 111 15.83 -8.80 5.26
C ASP A 111 17.29 -9.05 5.63
N PRO A 112 17.94 -8.14 6.36
CA PRO A 112 19.38 -8.22 6.65
C PRO A 112 19.73 -9.40 7.55
N ASP A 113 18.78 -9.89 8.35
CA ASP A 113 18.99 -10.95 9.32
C ASP A 113 18.59 -12.33 8.79
N ASP A 114 17.92 -12.41 7.64
CA ASP A 114 17.55 -13.68 7.01
C ASP A 114 18.57 -14.11 5.95
N LYS A 115 19.51 -14.97 6.37
CA LYS A 115 20.54 -15.49 5.47
C LYS A 115 19.99 -16.43 4.38
N ALA A 116 18.85 -17.05 4.60
CA ALA A 116 18.26 -17.99 3.66
C ALA A 116 17.43 -17.27 2.58
N TYR A 117 16.63 -16.28 2.98
CA TYR A 117 15.67 -15.59 2.12
C TYR A 117 15.76 -14.06 2.20
N PRO A 118 16.98 -13.48 2.04
CA PRO A 118 17.19 -12.06 2.28
C PRO A 118 16.51 -11.14 1.24
N ASP A 119 16.28 -11.65 0.02
CA ASP A 119 15.79 -10.87 -1.11
C ASP A 119 14.53 -11.47 -1.74
N LEU A 120 13.86 -10.68 -2.59
CA LEU A 120 12.62 -11.08 -3.28
C LEU A 120 12.80 -12.37 -4.10
N LEU A 121 13.89 -12.53 -4.84
CA LEU A 121 14.10 -13.69 -5.70
C LEU A 121 14.19 -14.98 -4.89
N LYS A 122 14.92 -14.98 -3.79
CA LYS A 122 15.05 -16.13 -2.91
C LYS A 122 13.73 -16.45 -2.21
N ARG A 123 12.99 -15.41 -1.77
CA ARG A 123 11.65 -15.60 -1.18
C ARG A 123 10.65 -16.23 -2.16
N VAL A 124 10.62 -15.76 -3.41
CA VAL A 124 9.71 -16.32 -4.44
C VAL A 124 10.09 -17.75 -4.80
N ARG A 125 11.38 -18.06 -4.96
CA ARG A 125 11.87 -19.42 -5.22
C ARG A 125 11.53 -20.39 -4.10
N SER A 126 11.60 -19.97 -2.83
CA SER A 126 11.22 -20.81 -1.69
C SER A 126 9.73 -21.19 -1.70
N CYS A 127 8.88 -20.38 -2.34
CA CYS A 127 7.46 -20.65 -2.53
C CYS A 127 7.16 -21.47 -3.80
N SER A 128 8.17 -22.17 -4.35
CA SER A 128 8.07 -22.96 -5.60
C SER A 128 7.74 -22.12 -6.84
N GLY A 129 8.12 -20.85 -6.83
CA GLY A 129 7.87 -19.91 -7.92
C GLY A 129 9.02 -19.86 -8.92
N GLN A 130 8.71 -20.18 -10.19
CA GLN A 130 9.59 -19.90 -11.33
C GLN A 130 9.08 -18.63 -12.01
N TYR A 131 9.58 -17.49 -11.58
CA TYR A 131 9.20 -16.20 -12.12
C TYR A 131 10.41 -15.51 -12.72
N SER A 132 10.22 -14.95 -13.91
CA SER A 132 11.07 -13.91 -14.50
C SER A 132 10.49 -12.53 -14.16
N CYS A 133 11.26 -11.48 -14.32
CA CYS A 133 10.79 -10.09 -14.14
C CYS A 133 10.12 -9.82 -12.78
N LEU A 134 10.77 -10.22 -11.68
CA LEU A 134 10.27 -9.95 -10.32
C LEU A 134 10.49 -8.49 -9.92
N SER A 135 9.47 -7.91 -9.28
CA SER A 135 9.58 -6.61 -8.61
C SER A 135 8.66 -6.54 -7.39
N GLU A 136 8.96 -5.61 -6.48
CA GLU A 136 8.24 -5.47 -5.22
C GLU A 136 7.93 -4.00 -4.95
N ASN A 137 6.71 -3.72 -4.47
CA ASN A 137 6.34 -2.44 -3.91
C ASN A 137 5.99 -2.61 -2.44
N LEU A 138 6.56 -1.75 -1.60
CA LEU A 138 6.26 -1.65 -0.17
C LEU A 138 5.61 -0.31 0.13
N ILE A 139 4.66 -0.30 1.08
CA ILE A 139 4.13 0.94 1.62
C ILE A 139 3.64 0.76 3.06
N GLN A 140 3.76 1.84 3.81
CA GLN A 140 3.05 2.06 5.06
C GLN A 140 2.09 3.23 4.88
N TYR A 141 0.79 3.00 5.12
CA TYR A 141 -0.23 4.02 4.96
C TYR A 141 -1.27 3.97 6.09
N PHE A 142 -1.77 5.14 6.51
CA PHE A 142 -2.73 5.23 7.60
C PHE A 142 -4.17 5.10 7.08
N PRO A 143 -5.03 4.31 7.73
CA PRO A 143 -6.43 4.10 7.28
C PRO A 143 -7.37 5.22 7.73
N PHE A 144 -6.85 6.44 7.90
CA PHE A 144 -7.59 7.61 8.36
C PHE A 144 -7.48 8.77 7.37
N LYS A 145 -8.50 9.62 7.34
CA LYS A 145 -8.42 10.92 6.67
C LYS A 145 -7.73 11.92 7.59
N PHE A 146 -6.63 12.49 7.10
CA PHE A 146 -5.95 13.61 7.74
C PHE A 146 -6.16 14.88 6.91
N LYS A 147 -6.25 16.04 7.58
CA LYS A 147 -6.27 17.33 6.92
C LYS A 147 -4.82 17.77 6.62
N GLY A 148 -4.54 18.05 5.35
CA GLY A 148 -3.22 18.51 4.91
C GLY A 148 -2.19 17.40 4.68
N LYS A 149 -0.90 17.82 4.59
CA LYS A 149 0.23 16.93 4.26
C LYS A 149 0.88 16.31 5.50
N ILE A 150 0.60 16.84 6.67
CA ILE A 150 1.18 16.40 7.96
C ILE A 150 0.15 15.52 8.67
N ILE A 151 0.61 14.40 9.22
CA ILE A 151 -0.23 13.52 10.03
C ILE A 151 -0.26 14.10 11.43
N GLU A 152 -1.36 14.78 11.76
CA GLU A 152 -1.60 15.33 13.08
C GLU A 152 -2.86 14.72 13.68
N TYR A 153 -2.79 14.33 14.95
CA TYR A 153 -3.93 13.83 15.69
C TYR A 153 -3.78 14.07 17.19
N SER A 154 -4.90 14.13 17.87
CA SER A 154 -4.98 14.15 19.33
C SER A 154 -5.46 12.81 19.86
N ILE A 155 -5.08 12.49 21.10
CA ILE A 155 -5.39 11.22 21.74
C ILE A 155 -6.27 11.47 22.95
N LYS A 156 -7.33 10.68 23.06
CA LYS A 156 -8.16 10.61 24.28
C LYS A 156 -8.17 9.17 24.80
N LYS A 157 -7.70 8.98 26.02
CA LYS A 157 -7.80 7.69 26.71
C LYS A 157 -9.17 7.57 27.38
N ALA A 158 -9.89 6.50 27.07
CA ALA A 158 -11.17 6.16 27.68
C ALA A 158 -11.10 4.73 28.24
N LYS A 159 -10.93 4.61 29.55
CA LYS A 159 -10.71 3.32 30.24
C LYS A 159 -9.51 2.57 29.64
N THR A 160 -9.75 1.48 28.91
CA THR A 160 -8.70 0.62 28.30
C THR A 160 -8.46 0.91 26.83
N LYS A 161 -9.18 1.87 26.22
CA LYS A 161 -9.08 2.17 24.78
C LYS A 161 -8.64 3.60 24.53
N TYR A 162 -7.98 3.81 23.42
CA TYR A 162 -7.62 5.13 22.92
C TYR A 162 -8.56 5.55 21.79
N GLN A 163 -8.85 6.84 21.71
CA GLN A 163 -9.54 7.46 20.59
C GLN A 163 -8.57 8.39 19.90
N TYR A 164 -8.53 8.34 18.58
CA TYR A 164 -7.74 9.25 17.74
C TYR A 164 -8.66 10.33 17.21
N LEU A 165 -8.31 11.58 17.46
CA LEU A 165 -9.15 12.74 17.21
C LEU A 165 -8.47 13.71 16.25
N ASP A 166 -9.25 14.39 15.44
CA ASP A 166 -8.81 15.59 14.72
C ASP A 166 -8.33 16.63 15.75
N PRO A 167 -7.10 17.19 15.63
CA PRO A 167 -6.52 18.02 16.67
C PRO A 167 -7.21 19.39 16.83
N VAL A 168 -7.97 19.82 15.81
CA VAL A 168 -8.69 21.10 15.82
C VAL A 168 -10.11 20.94 16.31
N THR A 169 -10.84 19.96 15.74
CA THR A 169 -12.27 19.79 16.05
C THR A 169 -12.52 18.85 17.22
N LEU A 170 -11.51 18.13 17.67
CA LEU A 170 -11.59 17.08 18.71
C LEU A 170 -12.64 15.99 18.42
N LYS A 171 -13.08 15.88 17.18
CA LYS A 171 -13.94 14.78 16.71
C LYS A 171 -13.09 13.55 16.34
N PRO A 172 -13.66 12.33 16.44
CA PRO A 172 -12.96 11.13 15.98
C PRO A 172 -12.46 11.26 14.54
N LEU A 173 -11.23 10.80 14.28
CA LEU A 173 -10.69 10.74 12.92
C LEU A 173 -11.60 9.87 12.05
N GLN A 174 -11.88 10.34 10.85
CA GLN A 174 -12.66 9.59 9.88
C GLN A 174 -11.84 8.43 9.32
N VAL A 175 -12.34 7.21 9.47
CA VAL A 175 -11.76 6.00 8.88
C VAL A 175 -12.08 5.96 7.39
N LEU A 176 -11.12 5.51 6.59
CA LEU A 176 -11.30 5.31 5.15
C LEU A 176 -12.16 4.08 4.86
N THR A 177 -12.79 4.03 3.68
CA THR A 177 -13.32 2.79 3.12
C THR A 177 -12.18 1.95 2.54
N TYR A 178 -12.43 0.66 2.29
CA TYR A 178 -11.43 -0.22 1.66
C TYR A 178 -10.99 0.30 0.29
N GLY A 179 -11.93 0.76 -0.54
CA GLY A 179 -11.62 1.38 -1.84
C GLY A 179 -10.78 2.65 -1.69
N GLN A 180 -11.16 3.55 -0.79
CA GLN A 180 -10.38 4.78 -0.56
C GLN A 180 -8.95 4.49 -0.09
N LEU A 181 -8.76 3.51 0.80
CA LEU A 181 -7.41 3.14 1.25
C LEU A 181 -6.60 2.54 0.10
N ALA A 182 -7.18 1.66 -0.70
CA ALA A 182 -6.54 1.06 -1.87
C ALA A 182 -6.11 2.13 -2.90
N ASP A 183 -7.00 3.06 -3.22
CA ASP A 183 -6.72 4.16 -4.16
C ASP A 183 -5.61 5.08 -3.66
N GLN A 184 -5.59 5.38 -2.36
CA GLN A 184 -4.50 6.18 -1.76
C GLN A 184 -3.16 5.45 -1.82
N ILE A 185 -3.13 4.14 -1.56
CA ILE A 185 -1.93 3.29 -1.67
C ILE A 185 -1.39 3.34 -3.11
N VAL A 186 -2.25 3.06 -4.10
CA VAL A 186 -1.85 3.05 -5.52
C VAL A 186 -1.42 4.45 -5.97
N LYS A 187 -2.11 5.49 -5.54
CA LYS A 187 -1.72 6.89 -5.82
C LYS A 187 -0.33 7.24 -5.26
N GLN A 188 0.00 6.77 -4.06
CA GLN A 188 1.35 6.98 -3.50
C GLN A 188 2.41 6.22 -4.29
N TRP A 189 2.14 4.97 -4.70
CA TRP A 189 3.05 4.23 -5.57
C TRP A 189 3.19 4.89 -6.95
N ALA A 190 2.11 5.40 -7.52
CA ALA A 190 2.14 6.11 -8.81
C ALA A 190 2.94 7.42 -8.75
N ALA A 191 2.99 8.07 -7.59
CA ALA A 191 3.79 9.28 -7.36
C ALA A 191 5.29 9.01 -7.15
N SER A 192 5.68 7.74 -6.95
CA SER A 192 7.07 7.29 -6.76
C SER A 192 7.57 6.62 -8.04
N PRO A 193 8.58 7.16 -8.75
CA PRO A 193 9.03 6.61 -10.02
C PRO A 193 9.36 5.12 -9.99
N PRO A 194 10.12 4.56 -9.02
CA PRO A 194 10.43 3.13 -8.99
C PRO A 194 9.17 2.27 -8.78
N HIS A 195 8.27 2.65 -7.88
CA HIS A 195 7.02 1.92 -7.64
C HIS A 195 6.07 1.98 -8.85
N LYS A 196 6.01 3.13 -9.52
CA LYS A 196 5.23 3.31 -10.76
C LYS A 196 5.72 2.39 -11.86
N ILE A 197 7.04 2.30 -12.06
CA ILE A 197 7.67 1.41 -13.06
C ILE A 197 7.26 -0.05 -12.78
N ASN A 198 7.29 -0.50 -11.53
CA ASN A 198 6.90 -1.86 -11.17
C ASN A 198 5.44 -2.15 -11.51
N MET A 199 4.53 -1.21 -11.20
CA MET A 199 3.10 -1.36 -11.52
C MET A 199 2.82 -1.36 -13.03
N LEU A 200 3.58 -0.55 -13.82
CA LEU A 200 3.35 -0.40 -15.26
C LEU A 200 4.25 -1.30 -16.12
N ASN A 201 5.04 -2.18 -15.53
CA ASN A 201 5.85 -3.12 -16.30
C ASN A 201 4.93 -4.08 -17.08
N ALA A 202 4.92 -3.95 -18.41
CA ALA A 202 4.10 -4.78 -19.30
C ALA A 202 4.52 -6.27 -19.31
N LYS A 203 5.74 -6.59 -18.85
CA LYS A 203 6.20 -7.97 -18.69
C LYS A 203 5.58 -8.65 -17.47
N ASN A 204 5.11 -7.89 -16.48
CA ASN A 204 4.40 -8.43 -15.33
C ASN A 204 2.93 -8.66 -15.67
N TYR A 205 2.41 -9.87 -15.44
CA TYR A 205 0.99 -10.20 -15.57
C TYR A 205 0.43 -10.90 -14.34
N ARG A 206 1.24 -11.07 -13.29
CA ARG A 206 0.81 -11.63 -12.01
C ARG A 206 1.20 -10.75 -10.84
N VAL A 207 0.38 -10.79 -9.78
CA VAL A 207 0.63 -10.08 -8.53
C VAL A 207 0.16 -10.89 -7.34
N GLY A 208 0.88 -10.79 -6.23
CA GLY A 208 0.46 -11.24 -4.92
C GLY A 208 0.59 -10.10 -3.91
N ILE A 209 -0.44 -9.85 -3.13
CA ILE A 209 -0.53 -8.69 -2.22
C ILE A 209 -0.73 -9.20 -0.81
N ALA A 210 0.17 -8.83 0.11
CA ALA A 210 0.03 -9.09 1.54
C ALA A 210 -0.24 -7.79 2.30
N VAL A 211 -1.10 -7.85 3.30
CA VAL A 211 -1.53 -6.70 4.09
C VAL A 211 -1.44 -7.04 5.57
N ASN A 212 -0.90 -6.13 6.37
CA ASN A 212 -0.94 -6.18 7.82
C ASN A 212 -1.62 -4.94 8.40
N PHE A 213 -2.68 -5.16 9.16
CA PHE A 213 -3.27 -4.14 10.01
C PHE A 213 -2.69 -4.25 11.42
N PRO A 214 -2.19 -3.14 12.00
CA PRO A 214 -1.83 -3.11 13.42
C PRO A 214 -3.08 -3.20 14.29
N LYS A 215 -2.89 -3.46 15.58
CA LYS A 215 -3.97 -3.34 16.55
C LYS A 215 -4.24 -1.87 16.84
N TYR A 216 -5.44 -1.39 16.47
CA TYR A 216 -5.84 -0.02 16.76
C TYR A 216 -6.55 0.09 18.12
N PHE A 217 -6.55 1.30 18.67
CA PHE A 217 -7.22 1.68 19.91
C PHE A 217 -6.67 1.02 21.19
N THR A 218 -5.64 0.18 21.11
CA THR A 218 -4.96 -0.42 22.26
C THR A 218 -3.74 0.38 22.69
N GLU A 219 -3.18 1.17 21.75
CA GLU A 219 -1.97 1.97 21.92
C GLU A 219 -2.26 3.46 21.70
N PRO A 220 -1.47 4.34 22.33
CA PRO A 220 -1.60 5.79 22.16
C PRO A 220 -1.19 6.26 20.77
N ASN A 221 -0.42 5.46 20.03
CA ASN A 221 0.07 5.82 18.71
C ASN A 221 -0.71 5.12 17.61
N ILE A 222 -1.01 5.87 16.53
CA ILE A 222 -1.53 5.27 15.31
C ILE A 222 -0.36 4.64 14.55
N SER A 223 -0.43 3.34 14.32
CA SER A 223 0.50 2.65 13.44
C SER A 223 -0.09 2.51 12.03
N PRO A 224 0.75 2.57 10.97
CA PRO A 224 0.26 2.43 9.59
C PRO A 224 -0.11 0.98 9.28
N VAL A 225 -1.03 0.81 8.33
CA VAL A 225 -1.21 -0.46 7.60
C VAL A 225 0.02 -0.66 6.72
N THR A 226 0.61 -1.86 6.75
CA THR A 226 1.75 -2.22 5.90
C THR A 226 1.27 -3.11 4.76
N VAL A 227 1.68 -2.79 3.53
CA VAL A 227 1.33 -3.55 2.32
C VAL A 227 2.60 -3.91 1.57
N VAL A 228 2.67 -5.17 1.15
CA VAL A 228 3.70 -5.73 0.26
C VAL A 228 3.02 -6.22 -1.00
N SER A 229 3.46 -5.78 -2.18
CA SER A 229 2.96 -6.27 -3.46
C SER A 229 4.13 -6.81 -4.28
N ASN A 230 4.13 -8.10 -4.55
CA ASN A 230 5.10 -8.77 -5.42
C ASN A 230 4.51 -8.94 -6.81
N PHE A 231 5.23 -8.46 -7.81
CA PHE A 231 4.86 -8.57 -9.22
C PHE A 231 5.79 -9.55 -9.92
N GLY A 232 5.30 -10.23 -10.95
CA GLY A 232 6.12 -11.13 -11.73
C GLY A 232 5.43 -11.69 -12.96
N SER A 233 6.24 -12.39 -13.78
CA SER A 233 5.78 -13.18 -14.90
C SER A 233 6.25 -14.62 -14.73
N CYS A 234 5.40 -15.60 -15.08
CA CYS A 234 5.85 -16.98 -15.29
C CYS A 234 6.35 -17.11 -16.72
N ASN A 235 7.41 -17.86 -16.92
CA ASN A 235 7.83 -18.32 -18.25
C ASN A 235 6.88 -19.39 -18.75
#